data_5a0c93c31e9f87bb2e87b098e70472b1
#
_entry.id   5a0c93c31e9f87bb2e87b098e70472b1
#
_cell.length_a   1.000
_cell.length_b   1.000
_cell.length_c   1.000
_cell.angle_alpha   90.00
_cell.angle_beta   90.00
_cell.angle_gamma   90.00
#
_symmetry.space_group_name_H-M   'P 1'
#
loop_
_entity.id
_entity.type
_entity.pdbx_description
1 polymer ?
#
loop_
_entity_poly.entity_id
_entity_poly.type
_entity_poly.pdbx_seq_one_letter_code
_entity_poly.pdbx_strand_id
1 'polypeptide(L)'
;AAEVVVKYLTLYAFSTENWNRPKEEVDALMELLVATISLETPQLNKNGVKLEAIGNLKSLPESCYNELQASINTTKNNTRLTLILALSYSSKWEITNSVKEIATQVAAGKLNPNNITEETISSFLCTTKYPDPELMIRTSGEHRISNFLLWQLAYAEFYFTDKLWPDFRKDDFYEAINAYQSRERRFGKTSEQISQQGK
;
A
#
# COMPACT_ATOMS: atom_id res chain seq x y z
N ALA A 1 7.14 -2.44 -13.06
CA ALA A 1 5.73 -2.08 -12.88
C ALA A 1 5.25 -1.14 -13.99
N ALA A 2 5.82 0.05 -14.17
CA ALA A 2 5.37 1.03 -15.15
C ALA A 2 5.40 0.54 -16.63
N GLU A 3 6.26 -0.41 -16.97
CA GLU A 3 6.34 -0.99 -18.33
C GLU A 3 5.18 -1.95 -18.64
N VAL A 4 4.58 -2.55 -17.63
CA VAL A 4 3.45 -3.50 -17.75
C VAL A 4 2.12 -2.88 -17.31
N VAL A 5 2.02 -1.55 -17.43
CA VAL A 5 0.79 -0.77 -17.23
C VAL A 5 0.16 -0.93 -15.84
N VAL A 6 0.96 -1.26 -14.81
CA VAL A 6 0.52 -1.21 -13.41
C VAL A 6 0.24 0.26 -13.06
N LYS A 7 -0.96 0.53 -12.56
CA LYS A 7 -1.38 1.90 -12.21
C LYS A 7 -0.98 2.29 -10.80
N TYR A 8 -1.03 1.35 -9.87
CA TYR A 8 -0.71 1.55 -8.46
C TYR A 8 0.24 0.47 -7.98
N LEU A 9 1.30 0.87 -7.30
CA LEU A 9 2.25 -0.03 -6.66
C LEU A 9 2.45 0.44 -5.21
N THR A 10 2.06 -0.39 -4.26
CA THR A 10 2.27 -0.09 -2.83
C THR A 10 3.44 -0.91 -2.31
N LEU A 11 4.40 -0.25 -1.68
CA LEU A 11 5.54 -0.88 -1.03
C LEU A 11 5.42 -0.75 0.49
N TYR A 12 5.52 -1.88 1.21
CA TYR A 12 5.55 -1.90 2.66
C TYR A 12 6.98 -1.60 3.13
N ALA A 13 7.29 -0.32 3.32
CA ALA A 13 8.65 0.12 3.58
C ALA A 13 8.98 0.17 5.08
N PHE A 14 8.02 0.56 5.95
CA PHE A 14 8.22 0.62 7.39
C PHE A 14 6.92 0.41 8.15
N SER A 15 6.86 -0.64 8.99
CA SER A 15 5.66 -0.96 9.77
C SER A 15 5.65 -0.24 11.13
N THR A 16 4.46 -0.15 11.76
CA THR A 16 4.36 0.35 13.15
C THR A 16 5.14 -0.52 14.13
N GLU A 17 5.27 -1.81 13.88
CA GLU A 17 6.02 -2.74 14.70
C GLU A 17 7.54 -2.50 14.63
N ASN A 18 8.04 -1.93 13.53
CA ASN A 18 9.46 -1.63 13.36
C ASN A 18 9.97 -0.58 14.36
N TRP A 19 9.10 0.27 14.92
CA TRP A 19 9.48 1.20 15.99
C TRP A 19 9.98 0.50 17.27
N ASN A 20 9.64 -0.78 17.45
CA ASN A 20 10.09 -1.59 18.60
C ASN A 20 11.51 -2.17 18.42
N ARG A 21 12.16 -1.94 17.27
CA ARG A 21 13.55 -2.34 17.02
C ARG A 21 14.52 -1.47 17.80
N PRO A 22 15.78 -1.90 17.98
CA PRO A 22 16.81 -1.06 18.58
C PRO A 22 16.85 0.33 17.92
N LYS A 23 17.00 1.37 18.75
CA LYS A 23 16.95 2.76 18.28
C LYS A 23 17.93 3.04 17.14
N GLU A 24 19.15 2.51 17.24
CA GLU A 24 20.20 2.65 16.23
C GLU A 24 19.78 2.08 14.87
N GLU A 25 19.07 0.93 14.87
CA GLU A 25 18.53 0.33 13.64
C GLU A 25 17.41 1.20 13.05
N VAL A 26 16.52 1.71 13.88
CA VAL A 26 15.43 2.61 13.44
C VAL A 26 16.01 3.90 12.84
N ASP A 27 16.98 4.52 13.52
CA ASP A 27 17.62 5.74 13.06
C ASP A 27 18.32 5.51 11.70
N ALA A 28 19.07 4.41 11.54
CA ALA A 28 19.70 4.04 10.28
C ALA A 28 18.68 3.78 9.14
N LEU A 29 17.55 3.14 9.44
CA LEU A 29 16.48 2.93 8.46
C LEU A 29 15.83 4.25 8.02
N MET A 30 15.65 5.19 8.93
CA MET A 30 15.11 6.52 8.61
C MET A 30 16.08 7.33 7.76
N GLU A 31 17.37 7.31 8.08
CA GLU A 31 18.41 7.95 7.26
C GLU A 31 18.47 7.35 5.85
N LEU A 32 18.43 6.02 5.74
CA LEU A 32 18.39 5.34 4.46
C LEU A 32 17.14 5.72 3.66
N LEU A 33 16.00 5.82 4.30
CA LEU A 33 14.73 6.22 3.66
C LEU A 33 14.83 7.62 3.08
N VAL A 34 15.34 8.58 3.86
CA VAL A 34 15.57 9.97 3.40
C VAL A 34 16.51 10.01 2.20
N ALA A 35 17.67 9.34 2.31
CA ALA A 35 18.65 9.31 1.24
C ALA A 35 18.10 8.68 -0.04
N THR A 36 17.35 7.59 0.10
CA THR A 36 16.74 6.89 -1.04
C THR A 36 15.66 7.72 -1.72
N ILE A 37 14.76 8.34 -0.95
CA ILE A 37 13.70 9.22 -1.49
C ILE A 37 14.34 10.38 -2.27
N SER A 38 15.32 11.06 -1.69
CA SER A 38 16.01 12.18 -2.32
C SER A 38 16.71 11.77 -3.61
N LEU A 39 17.41 10.64 -3.60
CA LEU A 39 18.15 10.12 -4.75
C LEU A 39 17.22 9.69 -5.89
N GLU A 40 16.11 9.02 -5.58
CA GLU A 40 15.21 8.42 -6.58
C GLU A 40 14.17 9.40 -7.14
N THR A 41 13.85 10.48 -6.42
CA THR A 41 12.81 11.44 -6.84
C THR A 41 13.02 12.02 -8.23
N PRO A 42 14.23 12.43 -8.67
CA PRO A 42 14.44 12.92 -10.04
C PRO A 42 14.12 11.86 -11.09
N GLN A 43 14.47 10.59 -10.83
CA GLN A 43 14.22 9.49 -11.74
C GLN A 43 12.73 9.11 -11.78
N LEU A 44 12.05 9.12 -10.63
CA LEU A 44 10.60 8.92 -10.57
C LEU A 44 9.89 9.99 -11.39
N ASN A 45 10.26 11.26 -11.22
CA ASN A 45 9.68 12.38 -11.94
C ASN A 45 9.91 12.27 -13.45
N LYS A 46 11.15 11.95 -13.88
CA LYS A 46 11.50 11.74 -15.28
C LYS A 46 10.69 10.60 -15.93
N ASN A 47 10.38 9.57 -15.14
CA ASN A 47 9.63 8.40 -15.62
C ASN A 47 8.09 8.57 -15.54
N GLY A 48 7.61 9.73 -15.11
CA GLY A 48 6.18 10.01 -14.95
C GLY A 48 5.53 9.25 -13.80
N VAL A 49 6.33 8.85 -12.77
CA VAL A 49 5.86 8.15 -11.59
C VAL A 49 5.48 9.17 -10.52
N LYS A 50 4.27 9.10 -10.01
CA LYS A 50 3.78 9.87 -8.89
C LYS A 50 4.14 9.17 -7.59
N LEU A 51 4.77 9.86 -6.65
CA LEU A 51 5.02 9.36 -5.31
C LEU A 51 3.87 9.78 -4.39
N GLU A 52 3.41 8.83 -3.58
CA GLU A 52 2.42 9.04 -2.52
C GLU A 52 2.85 8.24 -1.28
N ALA A 53 2.22 8.48 -0.13
CA ALA A 53 2.50 7.71 1.07
C ALA A 53 1.23 7.50 1.90
N ILE A 54 1.17 6.38 2.63
CA ILE A 54 0.12 6.03 3.59
C ILE A 54 0.75 5.65 4.94
N GLY A 55 -0.03 5.79 6.02
CA GLY A 55 0.38 5.44 7.38
C GLY A 55 0.43 6.64 8.31
N ASN A 56 1.01 6.44 9.50
CA ASN A 56 1.18 7.50 10.49
C ASN A 56 2.41 8.37 10.16
N LEU A 57 2.32 9.15 9.07
CA LEU A 57 3.44 9.95 8.57
C LEU A 57 3.93 11.00 9.57
N LYS A 58 3.05 11.44 10.50
CA LYS A 58 3.40 12.39 11.55
C LYS A 58 4.33 11.81 12.63
N SER A 59 4.45 10.49 12.71
CA SER A 59 5.38 9.83 13.63
C SER A 59 6.81 9.72 13.08
N LEU A 60 7.01 10.05 11.81
CA LEU A 60 8.33 10.06 11.19
C LEU A 60 9.17 11.22 11.75
N PRO A 61 10.50 11.09 11.82
CA PRO A 61 11.39 12.22 12.08
C PRO A 61 11.10 13.39 11.13
N GLU A 62 11.22 14.61 11.62
CA GLU A 62 10.86 15.82 10.86
C GLU A 62 11.61 15.90 9.51
N SER A 63 12.90 15.58 9.50
CA SER A 63 13.70 15.54 8.28
C SER A 63 13.16 14.54 7.24
N CYS A 64 12.77 13.36 7.71
CA CYS A 64 12.18 12.31 6.86
C CYS A 64 10.82 12.74 6.30
N TYR A 65 9.97 13.30 7.16
CA TYR A 65 8.66 13.82 6.75
C TYR A 65 8.78 14.95 5.71
N ASN A 66 9.67 15.91 5.94
CA ASN A 66 9.86 17.04 5.05
C ASN A 66 10.38 16.61 3.67
N GLU A 67 11.36 15.70 3.60
CA GLU A 67 11.89 15.17 2.35
C GLU A 67 10.82 14.37 1.58
N LEU A 68 10.04 13.55 2.29
CA LEU A 68 8.92 12.82 1.70
C LEU A 68 7.89 13.79 1.08
N GLN A 69 7.51 14.86 1.80
CA GLN A 69 6.57 15.86 1.31
C GLN A 69 7.10 16.63 0.10
N ALA A 70 8.38 16.98 0.10
CA ALA A 70 9.04 17.63 -1.04
C ALA A 70 9.00 16.73 -2.29
N SER A 71 9.28 15.46 -2.12
CA SER A 71 9.27 14.45 -3.20
C SER A 71 7.87 14.18 -3.74
N ILE A 72 6.86 14.08 -2.86
CA ILE A 72 5.45 14.00 -3.24
C ILE A 72 5.04 15.23 -4.06
N ASN A 73 5.40 16.44 -3.61
CA ASN A 73 5.10 17.67 -4.33
C ASN A 73 5.79 17.73 -5.71
N THR A 74 7.02 17.27 -5.81
CA THR A 74 7.79 17.24 -7.06
C THR A 74 7.13 16.34 -8.10
N THR A 75 6.56 15.23 -7.67
CA THR A 75 6.02 14.18 -8.56
C THR A 75 4.48 14.22 -8.71
N LYS A 76 3.80 15.15 -8.04
CA LYS A 76 2.31 15.18 -7.91
C LYS A 76 1.53 15.19 -9.23
N ASN A 77 2.12 15.73 -10.30
CA ASN A 77 1.47 15.88 -11.61
C ASN A 77 1.72 14.66 -12.51
N ASN A 78 2.50 13.68 -12.07
CA ASN A 78 2.79 12.48 -12.84
C ASN A 78 1.58 11.53 -12.84
N THR A 79 1.40 10.80 -13.95
CA THR A 79 0.18 9.99 -14.17
C THR A 79 0.43 8.57 -14.67
N ARG A 80 1.69 8.20 -14.92
CA ARG A 80 2.02 6.89 -15.50
C ARG A 80 1.88 5.74 -14.52
N LEU A 81 2.29 5.95 -13.27
CA LEU A 81 2.21 5.01 -12.15
C LEU A 81 2.14 5.82 -10.86
N THR A 82 1.32 5.41 -9.92
CA THR A 82 1.38 5.91 -8.54
C THR A 82 2.13 4.90 -7.67
N LEU A 83 3.32 5.29 -7.18
CA LEU A 83 4.08 4.56 -6.18
C LEU A 83 3.66 5.03 -4.79
N ILE A 84 3.16 4.11 -3.98
CA ILE A 84 2.66 4.38 -2.63
C ILE A 84 3.60 3.74 -1.62
N LEU A 85 4.21 4.54 -0.76
CA LEU A 85 5.04 4.04 0.34
C LEU A 85 4.19 3.90 1.60
N ALA A 86 4.05 2.68 2.13
CA ALA A 86 3.46 2.44 3.43
C ALA A 86 4.55 2.63 4.51
N LEU A 87 4.45 3.74 5.26
CA LEU A 87 5.43 4.20 6.22
C LEU A 87 4.79 4.40 7.60
N SER A 88 5.40 3.83 8.63
CA SER A 88 4.79 3.77 9.97
C SER A 88 3.34 3.28 9.87
N TYR A 89 3.14 2.25 9.05
CA TYR A 89 1.84 1.70 8.69
C TYR A 89 1.62 0.33 9.33
N SER A 90 0.41 0.07 9.75
CA SER A 90 -0.14 -1.28 9.93
C SER A 90 -1.66 -1.24 9.86
N SER A 91 -2.26 -2.34 9.42
CA SER A 91 -3.72 -2.39 9.23
C SER A 91 -4.50 -2.26 10.54
N LYS A 92 -4.01 -2.87 11.61
CA LYS A 92 -4.67 -2.73 12.93
C LYS A 92 -4.65 -1.30 13.42
N TRP A 93 -3.53 -0.57 13.23
CA TRP A 93 -3.45 0.85 13.53
C TRP A 93 -4.42 1.65 12.66
N GLU A 94 -4.42 1.41 11.36
CA GLU A 94 -5.28 2.11 10.39
C GLU A 94 -6.77 1.95 10.72
N ILE A 95 -7.22 0.69 10.90
CA ILE A 95 -8.61 0.38 11.25
C ILE A 95 -8.99 1.02 12.59
N THR A 96 -8.12 0.92 13.60
CA THR A 96 -8.36 1.55 14.91
C THR A 96 -8.50 3.06 14.79
N ASN A 97 -7.66 3.70 13.97
CA ASN A 97 -7.75 5.14 13.73
C ASN A 97 -9.04 5.52 13.00
N SER A 98 -9.41 4.77 11.98
CA SER A 98 -10.67 4.97 11.24
C SER A 98 -11.89 4.84 12.16
N VAL A 99 -11.92 3.84 13.05
CA VAL A 99 -12.99 3.67 14.05
C VAL A 99 -13.06 4.87 14.99
N LYS A 100 -11.92 5.41 15.45
CA LYS A 100 -11.89 6.62 16.29
C LYS A 100 -12.46 7.84 15.57
N GLU A 101 -12.12 8.02 14.30
CA GLU A 101 -12.63 9.13 13.51
C GLU A 101 -14.13 9.00 13.23
N ILE A 102 -14.61 7.80 12.90
CA ILE A 102 -16.04 7.50 12.75
C ILE A 102 -16.78 7.80 14.05
N ALA A 103 -16.29 7.32 15.21
CA ALA A 103 -16.88 7.59 16.50
C ALA A 103 -16.95 9.09 16.81
N THR A 104 -15.92 9.85 16.43
CA THR A 104 -15.90 11.32 16.55
C THR A 104 -16.99 11.97 15.68
N GLN A 105 -17.18 11.51 14.44
CA GLN A 105 -18.26 12.01 13.57
C GLN A 105 -19.65 11.68 14.14
N VAL A 106 -19.82 10.49 14.72
CA VAL A 106 -21.07 10.09 15.38
C VAL A 106 -21.33 10.96 16.59
N ALA A 107 -20.35 11.17 17.47
CA ALA A 107 -20.46 12.01 18.65
C ALA A 107 -20.78 13.48 18.31
N ALA A 108 -20.28 13.96 17.17
CA ALA A 108 -20.58 15.29 16.63
C ALA A 108 -21.93 15.40 15.91
N GLY A 109 -22.73 14.32 15.84
CA GLY A 109 -24.01 14.28 15.13
C GLY A 109 -23.91 14.35 13.61
N LYS A 110 -22.71 14.19 13.04
CA LYS A 110 -22.46 14.25 11.60
C LYS A 110 -22.67 12.92 10.88
N LEU A 111 -22.66 11.83 11.61
CA LEU A 111 -22.87 10.48 11.10
C LEU A 111 -23.85 9.73 12.02
N ASN A 112 -24.88 9.10 11.43
CA ASN A 112 -25.78 8.23 12.17
C ASN A 112 -25.12 6.82 12.26
N PRO A 113 -25.02 6.20 13.48
CA PRO A 113 -24.45 4.86 13.61
C PRO A 113 -25.11 3.80 12.70
N ASN A 114 -26.42 3.92 12.46
CA ASN A 114 -27.16 2.99 11.62
C ASN A 114 -26.83 3.10 10.11
N ASN A 115 -26.13 4.16 9.71
CA ASN A 115 -25.67 4.39 8.33
C ASN A 115 -24.19 4.02 8.12
N ILE A 116 -23.55 3.41 9.12
CA ILE A 116 -22.17 2.93 8.97
C ILE A 116 -22.19 1.64 8.14
N THR A 117 -21.54 1.69 6.98
CA THR A 117 -21.38 0.56 6.04
C THR A 117 -19.90 0.25 5.81
N GLU A 118 -19.59 -0.78 5.03
CA GLU A 118 -18.21 -1.10 4.61
C GLU A 118 -17.58 0.07 3.83
N GLU A 119 -18.37 0.75 2.99
CA GLU A 119 -17.94 1.94 2.25
C GLU A 119 -17.63 3.10 3.21
N THR A 120 -18.42 3.24 4.27
CA THR A 120 -18.12 4.24 5.31
C THR A 120 -16.75 3.96 5.92
N ILE A 121 -16.46 2.72 6.35
CA ILE A 121 -15.15 2.35 6.89
C ILE A 121 -14.05 2.64 5.85
N SER A 122 -14.22 2.18 4.62
CA SER A 122 -13.27 2.37 3.52
C SER A 122 -12.94 3.86 3.27
N SER A 123 -13.92 4.75 3.45
CA SER A 123 -13.74 6.19 3.27
C SER A 123 -12.86 6.85 4.34
N PHE A 124 -12.66 6.20 5.49
CA PHE A 124 -11.78 6.67 6.57
C PHE A 124 -10.41 5.98 6.58
N LEU A 125 -10.15 5.02 5.68
CA LEU A 125 -8.84 4.39 5.55
C LEU A 125 -7.85 5.31 4.83
N CYS A 126 -6.56 5.13 5.11
CA CYS A 126 -5.49 5.86 4.42
C CYS A 126 -5.46 5.61 2.91
N THR A 127 -6.08 4.52 2.46
CA THR A 127 -6.13 4.07 1.08
C THR A 127 -7.36 4.55 0.31
N THR A 128 -8.25 5.36 0.92
CA THR A 128 -9.51 5.82 0.31
C THR A 128 -9.38 6.44 -1.09
N LYS A 129 -8.18 6.91 -1.45
CA LYS A 129 -7.87 7.51 -2.77
C LYS A 129 -7.54 6.48 -3.85
N TYR A 130 -7.35 5.22 -3.47
CA TYR A 130 -6.81 4.18 -4.33
C TYR A 130 -7.77 3.00 -4.39
N PRO A 131 -7.78 2.24 -5.50
CA PRO A 131 -8.51 0.98 -5.55
C PRO A 131 -7.83 -0.05 -4.63
N ASP A 132 -8.59 -1.03 -4.19
CA ASP A 132 -8.04 -2.18 -3.48
C ASP A 132 -7.04 -2.94 -4.37
N PRO A 133 -5.96 -3.47 -3.80
CA PRO A 133 -4.94 -4.19 -4.57
C PRO A 133 -5.51 -5.50 -5.10
N GLU A 134 -5.18 -5.81 -6.35
CA GLU A 134 -5.59 -7.04 -7.01
C GLU A 134 -4.58 -8.18 -6.80
N LEU A 135 -3.30 -7.83 -6.59
CA LEU A 135 -2.21 -8.78 -6.38
C LEU A 135 -1.33 -8.31 -5.22
N MET A 136 -1.12 -9.20 -4.25
CA MET A 136 -0.13 -9.04 -3.19
C MET A 136 1.03 -10.01 -3.43
N ILE A 137 2.25 -9.47 -3.51
CA ILE A 137 3.48 -10.24 -3.65
C ILE A 137 4.22 -10.24 -2.31
N ARG A 138 4.53 -11.42 -1.79
CA ARG A 138 5.34 -11.60 -0.60
C ARG A 138 6.61 -12.38 -0.93
N THR A 139 7.74 -11.76 -0.66
CA THR A 139 9.08 -12.33 -0.84
C THR A 139 9.59 -13.02 0.43
N SER A 140 10.79 -13.61 0.36
CA SER A 140 11.55 -14.18 1.48
C SER A 140 10.96 -15.47 2.06
N GLY A 141 10.18 -16.25 1.30
CA GLY A 141 9.60 -17.52 1.75
C GLY A 141 8.58 -17.39 2.88
N GLU A 142 8.10 -16.18 3.14
CA GLU A 142 7.19 -15.91 4.23
C GLU A 142 5.73 -15.96 3.77
N HIS A 143 4.90 -16.80 4.42
CA HIS A 143 3.50 -17.05 4.04
C HIS A 143 2.51 -16.32 4.96
N ARG A 144 2.81 -15.08 5.34
CA ARG A 144 1.96 -14.21 6.16
C ARG A 144 1.93 -12.80 5.60
N ILE A 145 0.86 -12.04 5.87
CA ILE A 145 0.72 -10.66 5.40
C ILE A 145 1.27 -9.60 6.36
N SER A 146 1.70 -10.00 7.55
CA SER A 146 2.37 -9.16 8.55
C SER A 146 1.64 -7.85 8.84
N ASN A 147 0.32 -7.91 9.08
CA ASN A 147 -0.49 -6.75 9.41
C ASN A 147 -0.53 -5.67 8.31
N PHE A 148 -0.38 -6.09 7.04
CA PHE A 148 -0.38 -5.22 5.87
C PHE A 148 -1.71 -5.28 5.14
N LEU A 149 -2.38 -4.12 4.96
CA LEU A 149 -3.59 -3.92 4.13
C LEU A 149 -4.71 -4.96 4.37
N LEU A 150 -4.99 -5.36 5.63
CA LEU A 150 -5.96 -6.41 5.98
C LEU A 150 -7.35 -6.19 5.35
N TRP A 151 -7.84 -4.94 5.40
CA TRP A 151 -9.14 -4.60 4.84
C TRP A 151 -9.13 -4.68 3.32
N GLN A 152 -8.12 -4.09 2.71
CA GLN A 152 -8.01 -3.92 1.26
C GLN A 152 -7.65 -5.22 0.52
N LEU A 153 -7.01 -6.17 1.22
CA LEU A 153 -6.60 -7.47 0.64
C LEU A 153 -7.70 -8.54 0.66
N ALA A 154 -8.92 -8.20 1.08
CA ALA A 154 -10.03 -9.15 1.24
C ALA A 154 -10.28 -10.02 -0.01
N TYR A 155 -10.06 -9.48 -1.21
CA TYR A 155 -10.23 -10.19 -2.49
C TYR A 155 -8.97 -10.16 -3.37
N ALA A 156 -7.81 -9.83 -2.78
CA ALA A 156 -6.55 -9.84 -3.52
C ALA A 156 -6.07 -11.28 -3.75
N GLU A 157 -5.41 -11.48 -4.88
CA GLU A 157 -4.64 -12.69 -5.13
C GLU A 157 -3.27 -12.60 -4.46
N PHE A 158 -2.78 -13.72 -3.90
CA PHE A 158 -1.49 -13.78 -3.23
C PHE A 158 -0.46 -14.53 -4.08
N TYR A 159 0.72 -13.97 -4.21
CA TYR A 159 1.89 -14.60 -4.78
C TYR A 159 3.02 -14.62 -3.76
N PHE A 160 3.45 -15.82 -3.38
CA PHE A 160 4.55 -16.03 -2.44
C PHE A 160 5.76 -16.55 -3.21
N THR A 161 6.96 -16.04 -2.87
CA THR A 161 8.22 -16.50 -3.45
C THR A 161 9.32 -16.56 -2.38
N ASP A 162 10.20 -17.56 -2.51
CA ASP A 162 11.35 -17.75 -1.62
C ASP A 162 12.45 -16.71 -1.87
N LYS A 163 12.41 -16.00 -3.02
CA LYS A 163 13.40 -14.97 -3.32
C LYS A 163 13.40 -13.87 -2.25
N LEU A 164 14.59 -13.48 -1.83
CA LEU A 164 14.77 -12.35 -0.93
C LEU A 164 14.46 -11.03 -1.67
N TRP A 165 13.99 -10.02 -0.94
CA TRP A 165 13.66 -8.72 -1.54
C TRP A 165 14.80 -8.10 -2.34
N PRO A 166 16.09 -8.15 -1.89
CA PRO A 166 17.20 -7.63 -2.67
C PRO A 166 17.44 -8.34 -4.00
N ASP A 167 16.98 -9.59 -4.14
CA ASP A 167 17.17 -10.41 -5.35
C ASP A 167 15.92 -10.44 -6.24
N PHE A 168 14.79 -9.91 -5.77
CA PHE A 168 13.55 -9.81 -6.53
C PHE A 168 13.68 -8.74 -7.62
N ARG A 169 13.66 -9.14 -8.89
CA ARG A 169 13.92 -8.30 -10.05
C ARG A 169 12.73 -8.30 -11.02
N LYS A 170 12.96 -7.73 -12.18
CA LYS A 170 11.97 -7.54 -13.23
C LYS A 170 11.32 -8.86 -13.68
N ASP A 171 12.11 -9.89 -13.88
CA ASP A 171 11.62 -11.19 -14.36
C ASP A 171 10.74 -11.87 -13.30
N ASP A 172 11.10 -11.77 -12.03
CA ASP A 172 10.30 -12.29 -10.91
C ASP A 172 8.96 -11.56 -10.79
N PHE A 173 8.98 -10.25 -11.04
CA PHE A 173 7.76 -9.45 -11.06
C PHE A 173 6.85 -9.85 -12.23
N TYR A 174 7.40 -10.15 -13.40
CA TYR A 174 6.63 -10.66 -14.53
C TYR A 174 6.08 -12.06 -14.26
N GLU A 175 6.83 -12.92 -13.61
CA GLU A 175 6.35 -14.23 -13.17
C GLU A 175 5.14 -14.11 -12.24
N ALA A 176 5.19 -13.21 -11.25
CA ALA A 176 4.08 -12.95 -10.36
C ALA A 176 2.83 -12.43 -11.10
N ILE A 177 3.01 -11.54 -12.10
CA ILE A 177 1.91 -11.07 -12.95
C ILE A 177 1.34 -12.20 -13.82
N ASN A 178 2.17 -13.03 -14.42
CA ASN A 178 1.72 -14.17 -15.22
C ASN A 178 0.94 -15.17 -14.36
N ALA A 179 1.42 -15.45 -13.15
CA ALA A 179 0.70 -16.29 -12.19
C ALA A 179 -0.66 -15.69 -11.82
N TYR A 180 -0.75 -14.38 -11.62
CA TYR A 180 -2.01 -13.68 -11.38
C TYR A 180 -2.97 -13.80 -12.58
N GLN A 181 -2.49 -13.55 -13.79
CA GLN A 181 -3.30 -13.60 -15.02
C GLN A 181 -3.86 -14.99 -15.33
N SER A 182 -3.20 -16.05 -14.85
CA SER A 182 -3.66 -17.44 -15.03
C SER A 182 -4.78 -17.84 -14.07
N ARG A 183 -5.13 -16.99 -13.09
CA ARG A 183 -6.16 -17.28 -12.08
C ARG A 183 -7.52 -16.76 -12.47
N GLU A 184 -8.56 -17.52 -12.12
CA GLU A 184 -9.95 -17.09 -12.26
C GLU A 184 -10.39 -16.34 -10.97
N ARG A 185 -10.70 -15.05 -11.09
CA ARG A 185 -11.19 -14.23 -9.96
C ARG A 185 -12.71 -14.40 -9.82
N ARG A 186 -13.16 -15.00 -8.75
CA ARG A 186 -14.57 -15.40 -8.58
C ARG A 186 -15.41 -14.45 -7.75
N PHE A 187 -14.83 -13.68 -6.84
CA PHE A 187 -15.55 -12.76 -5.94
C PHE A 187 -16.78 -13.40 -5.28
N GLY A 188 -16.64 -14.65 -4.80
CA GLY A 188 -17.72 -15.43 -4.20
C GLY A 188 -18.70 -16.08 -5.20
N LYS A 189 -18.50 -15.93 -6.52
CA LYS A 189 -19.32 -16.56 -7.57
C LYS A 189 -18.76 -17.92 -8.00
N THR A 190 -19.60 -18.73 -8.66
CA THR A 190 -19.12 -19.96 -9.34
C THR A 190 -18.53 -19.63 -10.71
N SER A 191 -17.68 -20.52 -11.26
CA SER A 191 -17.11 -20.36 -12.61
C SER A 191 -18.22 -20.23 -13.69
N GLU A 192 -19.33 -20.93 -13.53
CA GLU A 192 -20.49 -20.87 -14.42
C GLU A 192 -21.16 -19.48 -14.42
N GLN A 193 -21.29 -18.87 -13.24
CA GLN A 193 -21.85 -17.52 -13.10
C GLN A 193 -20.95 -16.42 -13.73
N ILE A 194 -19.64 -16.63 -13.71
CA ILE A 194 -18.67 -15.72 -14.34
C ILE A 194 -18.73 -15.83 -15.86
N SER A 195 -18.79 -17.06 -16.39
CA SER A 195 -18.85 -17.29 -17.85
C SER A 195 -20.13 -16.74 -18.51
N GLN A 196 -21.22 -16.60 -17.74
CA GLN A 196 -22.48 -16.00 -18.22
C GLN A 196 -22.46 -14.46 -18.25
N GLN A 197 -21.58 -13.79 -17.52
CA GLN A 197 -21.44 -12.32 -17.49
C GLN A 197 -20.47 -11.77 -18.56
N GLY A 198 -19.70 -12.64 -19.21
CA GLY A 198 -18.76 -12.28 -20.30
C GLY A 198 -19.35 -12.39 -21.71
N LYS A 199 -20.66 -12.61 -21.81
CA LYS A 199 -21.45 -12.53 -23.04
C LYS A 199 -22.37 -11.31 -22.97
#